data_bddb23fe79524cbfbe777fec1670dd1f
#
_entry.id   bddb23fe79524cbfbe777fec1670dd1f
#
_cell.length_a   1.000
_cell.length_b   1.000
_cell.length_c   1.000
_cell.angle_alpha   90.00
_cell.angle_beta   90.00
_cell.angle_gamma   90.00
#
_symmetry.space_group_name_H-M   'P 1'
#
loop_
_entity.id
_entity.type
_entity.pdbx_description
1 polymer ?
#
loop_
_entity_poly.entity_id
_entity_poly.type
_entity_poly.pdbx_seq_one_letter_code
_entity_poly.pdbx_strand_id
1 'polypeptide(L)'
;MNDYQGFAYNKKERNQMRHGSLFSGIGGFELGAQMNNIPTLWNCEIEDFQRTILKQVFPDTKQYEDIKELSKPGYVDIISGGFPCQDISIAGKGEGITGSRSGLWNEMFRIIREVRPKYVLIENSPMLLIRGFERVLCDLSQIGYNAEWKCIQNKVFGFPHNRERLYCIAYDSHQIGREKIHYEDTIFNSESRSFEIQGGKFSRMSGGSFWSEDYSEFLRMDDGISYNVHRLEAIGNAVNPVVAGFLFSCIKEFDNQLA
;
A
#
# COMPACT_ATOMS: atom_id res chain seq x y z
N MET A 1 34.82 -20.70 10.20
CA MET A 1 34.92 -20.42 8.76
C MET A 1 33.61 -19.80 8.33
N ASN A 2 33.63 -18.49 8.05
CA ASN A 2 32.44 -17.69 7.74
C ASN A 2 32.28 -17.63 6.24
N ASP A 3 31.28 -18.34 5.72
CA ASP A 3 30.89 -18.23 4.31
C ASP A 3 29.74 -17.21 4.18
N TYR A 4 30.09 -15.92 4.29
CA TYR A 4 29.28 -14.86 3.69
C TYR A 4 29.71 -14.71 2.23
N GLN A 5 29.12 -15.49 1.33
CA GLN A 5 29.19 -15.18 -0.10
C GLN A 5 28.33 -13.93 -0.35
N GLY A 6 29.00 -12.78 -0.40
CA GLY A 6 28.40 -11.51 -0.79
C GLY A 6 27.98 -11.59 -2.25
N PHE A 7 26.67 -11.56 -2.51
CA PHE A 7 26.12 -11.27 -3.82
C PHE A 7 26.62 -9.88 -4.24
N ALA A 8 27.49 -9.84 -5.25
CA ALA A 8 27.93 -8.59 -5.88
C ALA A 8 26.76 -8.00 -6.67
N TYR A 9 25.94 -7.20 -6.02
CA TYR A 9 24.91 -6.41 -6.69
C TYR A 9 25.51 -5.35 -7.58
N ASN A 10 25.04 -5.28 -8.82
CA ASN A 10 25.46 -4.33 -9.84
C ASN A 10 25.18 -2.89 -9.38
N LYS A 11 26.06 -1.94 -9.63
CA LYS A 11 25.97 -0.54 -9.17
C LYS A 11 24.67 0.18 -9.64
N LYS A 12 24.04 -0.32 -10.71
CA LYS A 12 22.76 0.14 -11.23
C LYS A 12 21.56 -0.32 -10.37
N GLU A 13 21.70 -1.42 -9.61
CA GLU A 13 20.67 -1.97 -8.73
C GLU A 13 20.63 -1.30 -7.35
N ARG A 14 21.68 -0.55 -6.97
CA ARG A 14 21.78 0.14 -5.68
C ARG A 14 20.83 1.33 -5.54
N ASN A 15 20.24 1.83 -6.64
CA ASN A 15 19.35 3.01 -6.63
C ASN A 15 17.88 2.65 -6.88
N GLN A 16 17.52 1.36 -7.00
CA GLN A 16 16.13 0.96 -7.23
C GLN A 16 15.47 0.64 -5.90
N MET A 17 14.40 1.38 -5.57
CA MET A 17 13.55 1.06 -4.42
C MET A 17 12.94 -0.32 -4.57
N ARG A 18 12.73 -1.03 -3.46
CA ARG A 18 12.11 -2.36 -3.37
C ARG A 18 10.88 -2.29 -2.48
N HIS A 19 9.88 -3.06 -2.82
CA HIS A 19 8.58 -3.05 -2.17
C HIS A 19 8.27 -4.40 -1.52
N GLY A 20 7.59 -4.35 -0.37
CA GLY A 20 6.93 -5.46 0.27
C GLY A 20 5.48 -5.09 0.58
N SER A 21 4.55 -6.01 0.38
CA SER A 21 3.12 -5.78 0.52
C SER A 21 2.51 -6.65 1.61
N LEU A 22 1.70 -6.05 2.45
CA LEU A 22 0.93 -6.71 3.50
C LEU A 22 -0.57 -6.53 3.21
N PHE A 23 -1.38 -7.56 3.48
CA PHE A 23 -2.80 -7.56 3.14
C PHE A 23 -3.03 -7.25 1.66
N SER A 24 -2.28 -7.97 0.82
CA SER A 24 -2.10 -7.65 -0.61
C SER A 24 -3.38 -7.70 -1.43
N GLY A 25 -4.40 -8.42 -0.97
CA GLY A 25 -5.63 -8.62 -1.73
C GLY A 25 -5.33 -9.22 -3.10
N ILE A 26 -5.81 -8.59 -4.15
CA ILE A 26 -5.55 -8.99 -5.54
C ILE A 26 -4.38 -8.24 -6.20
N GLY A 27 -3.53 -7.55 -5.43
CA GLY A 27 -2.30 -6.97 -5.95
C GLY A 27 -2.38 -5.51 -6.38
N GLY A 28 -3.26 -4.72 -5.77
CA GLY A 28 -3.41 -3.30 -6.12
C GLY A 28 -2.15 -2.47 -5.82
N PHE A 29 -1.50 -2.71 -4.71
CA PHE A 29 -0.22 -2.06 -4.37
C PHE A 29 0.92 -2.56 -5.25
N GLU A 30 0.98 -3.86 -5.52
CA GLU A 30 1.98 -4.48 -6.38
C GLU A 30 1.95 -3.89 -7.79
N LEU A 31 0.76 -3.74 -8.38
CA LEU A 31 0.58 -3.08 -9.68
C LEU A 31 0.99 -1.61 -9.62
N GLY A 32 0.62 -0.88 -8.56
CA GLY A 32 1.04 0.51 -8.36
C GLY A 32 2.55 0.67 -8.25
N ALA A 33 3.23 -0.24 -7.55
CA ALA A 33 4.68 -0.29 -7.44
C ALA A 33 5.33 -0.59 -8.80
N GLN A 34 4.80 -1.58 -9.53
CA GLN A 34 5.27 -1.95 -10.86
C GLN A 34 5.17 -0.79 -11.87
N MET A 35 4.10 0.03 -11.83
CA MET A 35 3.95 1.23 -12.65
C MET A 35 5.08 2.25 -12.45
N ASN A 36 5.76 2.20 -11.31
CA ASN A 36 6.88 3.06 -10.96
C ASN A 36 8.25 2.37 -11.10
N ASN A 37 8.31 1.19 -11.69
CA ASN A 37 9.50 0.34 -11.77
C ASN A 37 10.07 -0.02 -10.38
N ILE A 38 9.20 -0.21 -9.39
CA ILE A 38 9.55 -0.65 -8.04
C ILE A 38 9.18 -2.14 -7.94
N PRO A 39 10.16 -3.07 -7.89
CA PRO A 39 9.88 -4.48 -7.78
C PRO A 39 9.31 -4.83 -6.40
N THR A 40 8.26 -5.64 -6.38
CA THR A 40 7.73 -6.24 -5.16
C THR A 40 8.49 -7.54 -4.89
N LEU A 41 9.26 -7.56 -3.80
CA LEU A 41 10.08 -8.74 -3.45
C LEU A 41 9.26 -9.80 -2.72
N TRP A 42 8.30 -9.38 -1.91
CA TRP A 42 7.41 -10.28 -1.17
C TRP A 42 6.04 -9.66 -0.94
N ASN A 43 5.04 -10.52 -0.78
CA ASN A 43 3.69 -10.16 -0.39
C ASN A 43 3.14 -11.12 0.67
N CYS A 44 2.12 -10.68 1.41
CA CYS A 44 1.44 -11.46 2.41
C CYS A 44 -0.08 -11.27 2.28
N GLU A 45 -0.80 -12.40 2.09
CA GLU A 45 -2.25 -12.42 1.92
C GLU A 45 -2.83 -13.72 2.48
N ILE A 46 -3.85 -13.62 3.34
CA ILE A 46 -4.42 -14.77 4.05
C ILE A 46 -5.40 -15.58 3.18
N GLU A 47 -6.08 -14.92 2.24
CA GLU A 47 -7.14 -15.53 1.45
C GLU A 47 -6.59 -16.30 0.23
N ASP A 48 -6.91 -17.59 0.14
CA ASP A 48 -6.44 -18.50 -0.93
C ASP A 48 -6.75 -18.01 -2.35
N PHE A 49 -7.96 -17.46 -2.54
CA PHE A 49 -8.39 -16.97 -3.84
C PHE A 49 -7.49 -15.81 -4.30
N GLN A 50 -7.23 -14.84 -3.42
CA GLN A 50 -6.37 -13.70 -3.70
C GLN A 50 -4.92 -14.14 -3.92
N ARG A 51 -4.41 -15.09 -3.12
CA ARG A 51 -3.06 -15.66 -3.31
C ARG A 51 -2.90 -16.33 -4.67
N THR A 52 -3.94 -17.01 -5.16
CA THR A 52 -3.92 -17.63 -6.48
C THR A 52 -3.76 -16.57 -7.57
N ILE A 53 -4.47 -15.45 -7.47
CA ILE A 53 -4.35 -14.32 -8.40
C ILE A 53 -2.94 -13.72 -8.33
N LEU A 54 -2.46 -13.42 -7.11
CA LEU A 54 -1.12 -12.87 -6.90
C LEU A 54 -0.03 -13.74 -7.51
N LYS A 55 -0.13 -15.06 -7.35
CA LYS A 55 0.84 -16.01 -7.91
C LYS A 55 0.84 -16.03 -9.44
N GLN A 56 -0.32 -15.80 -10.06
CA GLN A 56 -0.44 -15.74 -11.52
C GLN A 56 0.11 -14.42 -12.08
N VAL A 57 -0.18 -13.30 -11.40
CA VAL A 57 0.16 -11.95 -11.88
C VAL A 57 1.61 -11.58 -11.52
N PHE A 58 2.08 -12.02 -10.35
CA PHE A 58 3.42 -11.71 -9.81
C PHE A 58 4.18 -12.99 -9.46
N PRO A 59 4.52 -13.83 -10.46
CA PRO A 59 5.11 -15.16 -10.23
C PRO A 59 6.47 -15.13 -9.53
N ASP A 60 7.23 -14.04 -9.69
CA ASP A 60 8.58 -13.87 -9.12
C ASP A 60 8.54 -13.29 -7.69
N THR A 61 7.37 -12.87 -7.21
CA THR A 61 7.20 -12.31 -5.87
C THR A 61 7.09 -13.44 -4.84
N LYS A 62 7.91 -13.39 -3.78
CA LYS A 62 7.80 -14.35 -2.69
C LYS A 62 6.50 -14.15 -1.93
N GLN A 63 5.66 -15.19 -1.87
CA GLN A 63 4.36 -15.12 -1.24
C GLN A 63 4.37 -15.74 0.16
N TYR A 64 3.72 -15.03 1.11
CA TYR A 64 3.45 -15.48 2.47
C TYR A 64 1.94 -15.52 2.71
N GLU A 65 1.49 -16.37 3.62
CA GLU A 65 0.07 -16.59 3.91
C GLU A 65 -0.41 -15.73 5.09
N ASP A 66 0.05 -16.04 6.30
CA ASP A 66 -0.42 -15.39 7.51
C ASP A 66 0.62 -14.39 8.03
N ILE A 67 0.21 -13.15 8.20
CA ILE A 67 1.05 -12.09 8.75
C ILE A 67 1.52 -12.42 10.18
N LYS A 68 0.76 -13.21 10.95
CA LYS A 68 1.12 -13.61 12.31
C LYS A 68 2.31 -14.58 12.33
N GLU A 69 2.46 -15.37 11.27
CA GLU A 69 3.56 -16.32 11.11
C GLU A 69 4.73 -15.68 10.32
N LEU A 70 4.48 -14.55 9.67
CA LEU A 70 5.50 -13.83 8.91
C LEU A 70 6.58 -13.30 9.83
N SER A 71 7.81 -13.69 9.59
CA SER A 71 8.99 -13.26 10.33
C SER A 71 10.14 -13.03 9.37
N LYS A 72 10.82 -11.90 9.52
CA LYS A 72 12.01 -11.51 8.72
C LYS A 72 11.84 -11.73 7.21
N PRO A 73 10.85 -11.11 6.56
CA PRO A 73 10.57 -11.35 5.14
C PRO A 73 11.70 -10.86 4.21
N GLY A 74 12.67 -10.15 4.74
CA GLY A 74 13.73 -9.49 4.01
C GLY A 74 13.52 -7.98 3.94
N TYR A 75 14.62 -7.25 3.79
CA TYR A 75 14.59 -5.79 3.72
C TYR A 75 13.96 -5.30 2.41
N VAL A 76 13.11 -4.30 2.54
CA VAL A 76 12.56 -3.50 1.44
C VAL A 76 12.57 -2.02 1.81
N ASP A 77 12.58 -1.15 0.82
CA ASP A 77 12.60 0.30 1.04
C ASP A 77 11.20 0.83 1.35
N ILE A 78 10.16 0.16 0.84
CA ILE A 78 8.76 0.53 1.04
C ILE A 78 7.97 -0.71 1.50
N ILE A 79 7.20 -0.57 2.58
CA ILE A 79 6.13 -1.51 2.93
C ILE A 79 4.80 -0.82 2.67
N SER A 80 3.90 -1.50 1.95
CA SER A 80 2.49 -1.08 1.85
C SER A 80 1.55 -2.06 2.56
N GLY A 81 0.36 -1.58 2.96
CA GLY A 81 -0.66 -2.45 3.51
C GLY A 81 -1.96 -1.72 3.80
N GLY A 82 -3.06 -2.48 3.63
CA GLY A 82 -4.42 -2.06 3.97
C GLY A 82 -5.00 -3.03 5.00
N PHE A 83 -4.74 -2.82 6.29
CA PHE A 83 -5.25 -3.71 7.33
C PHE A 83 -6.78 -3.53 7.53
N PRO A 84 -7.54 -4.61 7.87
CA PRO A 84 -8.98 -4.53 8.08
C PRO A 84 -9.37 -3.52 9.16
N CYS A 85 -10.26 -2.57 8.81
CA CYS A 85 -10.70 -1.49 9.72
C CYS A 85 -11.49 -1.99 10.94
N GLN A 86 -12.05 -3.19 10.87
CA GLN A 86 -12.82 -3.80 11.97
C GLN A 86 -11.98 -4.04 13.23
N ASP A 87 -10.67 -4.19 13.08
CA ASP A 87 -9.77 -4.49 14.20
C ASP A 87 -9.47 -3.29 15.09
N ILE A 88 -9.68 -2.06 14.62
CA ILE A 88 -9.50 -0.85 15.43
C ILE A 88 -10.81 -0.36 16.05
N SER A 89 -11.96 -0.79 15.52
CA SER A 89 -13.27 -0.20 15.82
C SER A 89 -13.97 -0.73 17.07
N ILE A 90 -13.43 -1.72 17.80
CA ILE A 90 -14.10 -2.31 18.97
C ILE A 90 -13.51 -1.80 20.30
N ALA A 91 -13.28 -0.50 20.38
CA ALA A 91 -13.28 0.20 21.67
C ALA A 91 -14.71 0.55 22.14
N GLY A 92 -15.75 -0.07 21.56
CA GLY A 92 -17.17 0.21 21.83
C GLY A 92 -17.78 -0.48 23.04
N LYS A 93 -17.02 -1.28 23.80
CA LYS A 93 -17.45 -1.91 25.07
C LYS A 93 -16.34 -1.93 26.11
N GLY A 94 -15.74 -0.78 26.43
CA GLY A 94 -15.02 -0.59 27.69
C GLY A 94 -13.77 -1.48 27.93
N GLU A 95 -13.42 -2.38 27.05
CA GLU A 95 -12.18 -3.15 27.08
C GLU A 95 -11.16 -2.43 26.22
N GLY A 96 -10.29 -1.68 26.87
CA GLY A 96 -9.22 -0.94 26.18
C GLY A 96 -8.39 -1.87 25.28
N ILE A 97 -7.58 -1.27 24.46
CA ILE A 97 -6.59 -1.74 23.45
C ILE A 97 -5.92 -3.15 23.69
N THR A 98 -6.33 -3.90 24.69
CA THR A 98 -5.87 -5.26 25.05
C THR A 98 -6.72 -6.38 24.43
N GLY A 99 -7.80 -6.07 23.70
CA GLY A 99 -8.67 -7.06 23.06
C GLY A 99 -7.98 -7.71 21.85
N SER A 100 -8.16 -9.01 21.71
CA SER A 100 -7.58 -9.90 20.67
C SER A 100 -7.85 -9.53 19.20
N ARG A 101 -8.57 -8.43 18.92
CA ARG A 101 -8.96 -7.96 17.58
C ARG A 101 -8.25 -6.68 17.11
N SER A 102 -7.45 -6.04 17.95
CA SER A 102 -6.50 -5.00 17.51
C SER A 102 -5.24 -5.62 16.86
N GLY A 103 -5.30 -6.94 16.59
CA GLY A 103 -4.18 -7.78 16.25
C GLY A 103 -3.51 -7.45 14.92
N LEU A 104 -4.26 -7.09 13.86
CA LEU A 104 -3.66 -6.98 12.52
C LEU A 104 -2.85 -5.70 12.32
N TRP A 105 -3.25 -4.58 12.91
CA TRP A 105 -2.37 -3.41 12.97
C TRP A 105 -1.10 -3.71 13.77
N ASN A 106 -1.21 -4.39 14.91
CA ASN A 106 -0.04 -4.75 15.72
C ASN A 106 0.93 -5.66 14.94
N GLU A 107 0.41 -6.58 14.13
CA GLU A 107 1.23 -7.42 13.26
C GLU A 107 1.91 -6.62 12.15
N MET A 108 1.18 -5.72 11.47
CA MET A 108 1.77 -4.80 10.50
C MET A 108 2.86 -3.95 11.16
N PHE A 109 2.60 -3.39 12.33
CA PHE A 109 3.56 -2.61 13.10
C PHE A 109 4.79 -3.44 13.51
N ARG A 110 4.59 -4.70 13.89
CA ARG A 110 5.68 -5.64 14.18
C ARG A 110 6.59 -5.83 12.96
N ILE A 111 6.02 -6.06 11.78
CA ILE A 111 6.79 -6.20 10.54
C ILE A 111 7.52 -4.90 10.18
N ILE A 112 6.88 -3.75 10.34
CA ILE A 112 7.55 -2.44 10.13
C ILE A 112 8.76 -2.29 11.06
N ARG A 113 8.64 -2.67 12.32
CA ARG A 113 9.76 -2.65 13.28
C ARG A 113 10.88 -3.61 12.93
N GLU A 114 10.55 -4.80 12.43
CA GLU A 114 11.52 -5.84 12.04
C GLU A 114 12.28 -5.45 10.78
N VAL A 115 11.59 -4.94 9.77
CA VAL A 115 12.16 -4.61 8.45
C VAL A 115 12.80 -3.24 8.45
N ARG A 116 12.23 -2.28 9.17
CA ARG A 116 12.66 -0.88 9.18
C ARG A 116 12.74 -0.29 7.78
N PRO A 117 11.63 -0.32 6.99
CA PRO A 117 11.61 0.26 5.66
C PRO A 117 11.82 1.78 5.72
N LYS A 118 12.30 2.38 4.66
CA LYS A 118 12.43 3.85 4.55
C LYS A 118 11.07 4.53 4.53
N TYR A 119 10.09 3.88 3.88
CA TYR A 119 8.71 4.37 3.74
C TYR A 119 7.70 3.29 4.10
N VAL A 120 6.55 3.73 4.63
CA VAL A 120 5.37 2.89 4.87
C VAL A 120 4.17 3.57 4.22
N LEU A 121 3.46 2.84 3.34
CA LEU A 121 2.24 3.31 2.69
C LEU A 121 1.04 2.53 3.25
N ILE A 122 0.18 3.20 4.01
CA ILE A 122 -0.99 2.61 4.63
C ILE A 122 -2.25 3.06 3.90
N GLU A 123 -3.12 2.13 3.56
CA GLU A 123 -4.48 2.41 3.06
C GLU A 123 -5.52 1.98 4.10
N ASN A 124 -6.59 2.76 4.24
CA ASN A 124 -7.73 2.35 5.03
C ASN A 124 -9.00 3.15 4.68
N SER A 125 -10.11 2.81 5.32
CA SER A 125 -11.33 3.61 5.28
C SER A 125 -11.12 4.97 5.94
N PRO A 126 -11.74 6.08 5.45
CA PRO A 126 -11.75 7.38 6.14
C PRO A 126 -12.27 7.30 7.57
N MET A 127 -13.08 6.30 7.90
CA MET A 127 -13.57 6.05 9.25
C MET A 127 -12.45 5.77 10.26
N LEU A 128 -11.27 5.35 9.80
CA LEU A 128 -10.12 5.17 10.67
C LEU A 128 -9.72 6.46 11.39
N LEU A 129 -9.88 7.63 10.74
CA LEU A 129 -9.55 8.94 11.34
C LEU A 129 -10.23 9.15 12.69
N ILE A 130 -11.45 8.66 12.85
CA ILE A 130 -12.24 8.79 14.09
C ILE A 130 -12.27 7.51 14.94
N ARG A 131 -11.64 6.42 14.48
CA ARG A 131 -11.72 5.10 15.11
C ARG A 131 -10.37 4.48 15.43
N GLY A 132 -9.31 5.28 15.59
CA GLY A 132 -8.02 4.75 16.05
C GLY A 132 -6.82 5.09 15.18
N PHE A 133 -6.92 6.03 14.24
CA PHE A 133 -5.77 6.52 13.48
C PHE A 133 -4.71 7.17 14.39
N GLU A 134 -5.15 7.81 15.47
CA GLU A 134 -4.26 8.32 16.50
C GLU A 134 -3.30 7.25 17.03
N ARG A 135 -3.79 6.02 17.25
CA ARG A 135 -2.94 4.90 17.68
C ARG A 135 -1.89 4.55 16.63
N VAL A 136 -2.28 4.53 15.36
CA VAL A 136 -1.35 4.26 14.25
C VAL A 136 -0.22 5.31 14.24
N LEU A 137 -0.58 6.59 14.36
CA LEU A 137 0.39 7.69 14.40
C LEU A 137 1.30 7.62 15.63
N CYS A 138 0.75 7.33 16.82
CA CYS A 138 1.53 7.17 18.04
C CYS A 138 2.54 6.03 17.93
N ASP A 139 2.12 4.86 17.44
CA ASP A 139 3.00 3.70 17.29
C ASP A 139 4.13 3.99 16.30
N LEU A 140 3.84 4.60 15.14
CA LEU A 140 4.86 5.00 14.16
C LEU A 140 5.83 6.04 14.73
N SER A 141 5.32 7.06 15.44
CA SER A 141 6.14 8.09 16.07
C SER A 141 7.09 7.51 17.13
N GLN A 142 6.65 6.53 17.93
CA GLN A 142 7.49 5.86 18.93
C GLN A 142 8.74 5.19 18.34
N ILE A 143 8.67 4.77 17.07
CA ILE A 143 9.79 4.17 16.38
C ILE A 143 10.50 5.13 15.42
N GLY A 144 10.21 6.45 15.51
CA GLY A 144 10.92 7.50 14.79
C GLY A 144 10.45 7.75 13.36
N TYR A 145 9.22 7.35 13.02
CA TYR A 145 8.59 7.72 11.75
C TYR A 145 7.81 9.02 11.88
N ASN A 146 7.97 9.89 10.90
CA ASN A 146 7.02 10.97 10.63
C ASN A 146 5.97 10.45 9.66
N ALA A 147 4.77 11.07 9.64
CA ALA A 147 3.69 10.63 8.79
C ALA A 147 2.89 11.81 8.23
N GLU A 148 2.47 11.67 6.99
CA GLU A 148 1.53 12.52 6.31
C GLU A 148 0.34 11.68 5.84
N TRP A 149 -0.85 12.25 5.79
CA TRP A 149 -2.04 11.52 5.36
C TRP A 149 -3.04 12.39 4.62
N LYS A 150 -3.80 11.76 3.73
CA LYS A 150 -4.85 12.41 2.94
C LYS A 150 -5.96 11.43 2.61
N CYS A 151 -7.21 11.90 2.61
CA CYS A 151 -8.32 11.16 2.01
C CYS A 151 -8.35 11.46 0.51
N ILE A 152 -8.34 10.41 -0.30
CA ILE A 152 -8.31 10.50 -1.75
C ILE A 152 -9.51 9.77 -2.33
N GLN A 153 -10.24 10.44 -3.20
CA GLN A 153 -11.38 9.88 -3.93
C GLN A 153 -10.92 9.35 -5.29
N ASN A 154 -11.38 8.15 -5.67
CA ASN A 154 -11.05 7.56 -6.95
C ASN A 154 -11.46 8.43 -8.16
N LYS A 155 -12.53 9.21 -8.04
CA LYS A 155 -12.99 10.11 -9.10
C LYS A 155 -11.96 11.18 -9.50
N VAL A 156 -11.01 11.54 -8.62
CA VAL A 156 -9.93 12.48 -8.94
C VAL A 156 -9.04 11.92 -10.06
N PHE A 157 -8.99 10.60 -10.20
CA PHE A 157 -8.27 9.86 -11.24
C PHE A 157 -9.16 9.44 -12.41
N GLY A 158 -10.36 10.03 -12.54
CA GLY A 158 -11.27 9.77 -13.66
C GLY A 158 -12.18 8.55 -13.49
N PHE A 159 -12.18 7.87 -12.34
CA PHE A 159 -13.08 6.75 -12.08
C PHE A 159 -14.52 7.22 -11.80
N PRO A 160 -15.54 6.49 -12.24
CA PRO A 160 -16.95 6.90 -12.14
C PRO A 160 -17.53 6.77 -10.72
N HIS A 161 -16.80 6.19 -9.76
CA HIS A 161 -17.29 5.96 -8.41
C HIS A 161 -16.57 6.84 -7.38
N ASN A 162 -17.31 7.23 -6.33
CA ASN A 162 -16.84 8.09 -5.25
C ASN A 162 -16.14 7.31 -4.12
N ARG A 163 -15.46 6.19 -4.40
CA ARG A 163 -14.72 5.48 -3.37
C ARG A 163 -13.62 6.38 -2.81
N GLU A 164 -13.77 6.78 -1.57
CA GLU A 164 -12.78 7.54 -0.82
C GLU A 164 -12.00 6.61 0.11
N ARG A 165 -10.70 6.81 0.21
CA ARG A 165 -9.82 6.09 1.11
C ARG A 165 -8.83 7.02 1.77
N LEU A 166 -8.52 6.71 3.03
CA LEU A 166 -7.41 7.31 3.76
C LEU A 166 -6.11 6.66 3.29
N TYR A 167 -5.17 7.46 2.88
CA TYR A 167 -3.79 7.05 2.64
C TYR A 167 -2.88 7.78 3.60
N CYS A 168 -1.97 7.03 4.23
CA CYS A 168 -0.94 7.56 5.09
C CYS A 168 0.42 7.11 4.57
N ILE A 169 1.33 8.04 4.36
CA ILE A 169 2.72 7.77 4.03
C ILE A 169 3.56 8.15 5.25
N ALA A 170 4.20 7.15 5.84
CA ALA A 170 5.15 7.38 6.92
C ALA A 170 6.57 7.14 6.43
N TYR A 171 7.52 7.88 6.98
CA TYR A 171 8.93 7.82 6.60
C TYR A 171 9.86 7.84 7.81
N ASP A 172 10.91 7.03 7.76
CA ASP A 172 11.89 6.94 8.83
C ASP A 172 12.78 8.19 8.87
N SER A 173 12.56 9.04 9.86
CA SER A 173 13.29 10.29 10.03
C SER A 173 14.78 10.12 10.23
N HIS A 174 15.26 8.94 10.66
CA HIS A 174 16.67 8.63 10.82
C HIS A 174 17.35 8.28 9.50
N GLN A 175 16.61 7.59 8.58
CA GLN A 175 17.15 7.24 7.27
C GLN A 175 17.10 8.42 6.28
N ILE A 176 16.12 9.30 6.43
CA ILE A 176 15.91 10.43 5.51
C ILE A 176 16.81 11.65 5.88
N GLY A 177 17.21 11.78 7.14
CA GLY A 177 17.96 12.93 7.62
C GLY A 177 17.04 14.12 7.93
N ARG A 178 16.82 14.40 9.22
CA ARG A 178 15.89 15.46 9.69
C ARG A 178 16.20 16.86 9.15
N GLU A 179 17.45 17.13 8.82
CA GLU A 179 17.96 18.43 8.36
C GLU A 179 17.54 18.74 6.90
N LYS A 180 17.15 17.72 6.15
CA LYS A 180 16.79 17.82 4.74
C LYS A 180 15.31 18.10 4.49
N ILE A 181 14.45 17.98 5.49
CA ILE A 181 13.01 18.13 5.34
C ILE A 181 12.61 19.54 5.79
N HIS A 182 12.25 20.39 4.83
CA HIS A 182 11.63 21.66 5.12
C HIS A 182 10.12 21.49 5.32
N TYR A 183 9.51 22.33 6.16
CA TYR A 183 8.07 22.27 6.50
C TYR A 183 7.17 22.35 5.25
N GLU A 184 7.67 22.93 4.16
CA GLU A 184 6.97 23.07 2.89
C GLU A 184 7.09 21.84 1.99
N ASP A 185 8.01 20.90 2.29
CA ASP A 185 8.22 19.66 1.54
C ASP A 185 7.24 18.60 2.01
N THR A 186 6.07 18.53 1.36
CA THR A 186 5.11 17.46 1.63
C THR A 186 5.14 16.42 0.53
N ILE A 187 5.01 15.14 0.91
CA ILE A 187 4.98 14.02 -0.05
C ILE A 187 3.77 14.16 -0.99
N PHE A 188 2.69 14.77 -0.52
CA PHE A 188 1.47 14.97 -1.31
C PHE A 188 1.47 16.24 -2.18
N ASN A 189 2.52 17.07 -2.19
CA ASN A 189 2.58 18.31 -2.98
C ASN A 189 2.72 18.11 -4.51
N SER A 190 2.85 16.88 -4.97
CA SER A 190 2.90 16.55 -6.40
C SER A 190 1.53 16.66 -7.12
N GLU A 191 0.55 17.37 -6.54
CA GLU A 191 -0.82 17.51 -7.08
C GLU A 191 -0.93 18.11 -8.48
N SER A 192 0.12 18.74 -8.97
CA SER A 192 0.11 19.45 -10.26
C SER A 192 0.80 18.70 -11.41
N ARG A 193 1.34 17.50 -11.16
CA ARG A 193 2.06 16.75 -12.20
C ARG A 193 1.20 15.65 -12.81
N SER A 194 1.24 15.55 -14.13
CA SER A 194 0.63 14.44 -14.86
C SER A 194 1.35 13.14 -14.48
N PHE A 195 0.63 12.23 -13.89
CA PHE A 195 1.10 10.86 -13.63
C PHE A 195 1.13 10.12 -14.98
N GLU A 196 2.32 9.77 -15.47
CA GLU A 196 2.49 8.97 -16.68
C GLU A 196 2.59 7.50 -16.32
N ILE A 197 1.55 6.72 -16.62
CA ILE A 197 1.64 5.25 -16.58
C ILE A 197 2.33 4.79 -17.85
N GLN A 198 3.27 3.85 -17.77
CA GLN A 198 3.87 3.20 -18.94
C GLN A 198 2.76 2.61 -19.81
N GLY A 199 2.53 3.22 -21.00
CA GLY A 199 1.49 2.82 -21.95
C GLY A 199 0.30 3.77 -22.09
N GLY A 200 0.15 4.81 -21.27
CA GLY A 200 -0.91 5.79 -21.40
C GLY A 200 -0.65 7.01 -20.52
N LYS A 201 -0.83 8.20 -21.09
CA LYS A 201 -0.84 9.43 -20.31
C LYS A 201 -2.18 9.50 -19.56
N PHE A 202 -2.17 9.30 -18.25
CA PHE A 202 -3.25 9.76 -17.41
C PHE A 202 -3.07 11.27 -17.18
N SER A 203 -3.38 12.07 -18.18
CA SER A 203 -3.63 13.47 -17.93
C SER A 203 -4.93 13.59 -17.15
N ARG A 204 -5.00 14.53 -16.21
CA ARG A 204 -6.23 14.94 -15.54
C ARG A 204 -7.28 15.19 -16.64
N MET A 205 -8.11 14.16 -16.92
CA MET A 205 -9.16 14.28 -17.92
C MET A 205 -10.25 15.15 -17.34
N SER A 206 -10.14 16.44 -17.59
CA SER A 206 -11.27 17.36 -17.49
C SER A 206 -12.32 16.91 -18.51
N GLY A 207 -13.34 16.18 -18.05
CA GLY A 207 -14.67 16.16 -18.69
C GLY A 207 -14.81 15.36 -19.96
N GLY A 208 -14.21 14.18 -20.13
CA GLY A 208 -14.51 13.29 -21.23
C GLY A 208 -14.74 11.86 -20.75
N SER A 209 -15.91 11.30 -21.07
CA SER A 209 -16.33 9.97 -20.64
C SER A 209 -15.55 8.89 -21.39
N PHE A 210 -14.40 8.50 -20.88
CA PHE A 210 -13.76 7.23 -21.29
C PHE A 210 -14.62 6.02 -20.84
N TRP A 211 -15.53 6.22 -19.90
CA TRP A 211 -16.34 5.21 -19.23
C TRP A 211 -17.81 5.21 -19.66
N SER A 212 -18.18 5.82 -20.78
CA SER A 212 -19.56 5.87 -21.25
C SER A 212 -20.02 4.62 -22.01
N GLU A 213 -19.13 3.65 -22.21
CA GLU A 213 -19.49 2.38 -22.85
C GLU A 213 -19.71 1.31 -21.78
N ASP A 214 -20.96 0.97 -21.64
CA ASP A 214 -21.63 -0.20 -21.07
C ASP A 214 -20.84 -1.06 -20.05
N TYR A 215 -20.98 -0.70 -18.77
CA TYR A 215 -20.48 -1.48 -17.64
C TYR A 215 -21.10 -2.88 -17.53
N SER A 216 -22.14 -3.19 -18.30
CA SER A 216 -22.85 -4.46 -18.26
C SER A 216 -21.98 -5.65 -18.68
N GLU A 217 -20.96 -5.44 -19.54
CA GLU A 217 -20.04 -6.52 -19.93
C GLU A 217 -19.04 -6.91 -18.84
N PHE A 218 -18.71 -6.01 -17.89
CA PHE A 218 -17.83 -6.33 -16.77
C PHE A 218 -18.54 -7.04 -15.62
N LEU A 219 -19.86 -6.99 -15.59
CA LEU A 219 -20.72 -7.71 -14.65
C LEU A 219 -21.27 -8.99 -15.29
N ARG A 220 -20.46 -9.74 -16.03
CA ARG A 220 -20.86 -11.09 -16.45
C ARG A 220 -21.15 -11.92 -15.21
N MET A 221 -22.43 -12.05 -14.94
CA MET A 221 -22.99 -12.98 -13.99
C MET A 221 -22.90 -14.38 -14.62
N ASP A 222 -21.79 -15.06 -14.45
CA ASP A 222 -21.69 -16.49 -14.71
C ASP A 222 -22.26 -17.26 -13.52
N ASP A 223 -22.99 -18.35 -13.82
CA ASP A 223 -23.97 -19.08 -13.02
C ASP A 223 -23.47 -19.83 -11.76
N GLY A 224 -22.47 -19.32 -11.04
CA GLY A 224 -21.95 -19.92 -9.82
C GLY A 224 -21.91 -18.94 -8.64
N ILE A 225 -22.94 -18.93 -7.80
CA ILE A 225 -23.15 -17.96 -6.70
C ILE A 225 -21.95 -17.84 -5.74
N SER A 226 -21.21 -18.90 -5.41
CA SER A 226 -20.10 -18.83 -4.46
C SER A 226 -18.82 -18.18 -5.03
N TYR A 227 -18.51 -18.42 -6.29
CA TYR A 227 -17.34 -17.86 -6.96
C TYR A 227 -17.47 -16.34 -7.19
N ASN A 228 -18.72 -15.89 -7.47
CA ASN A 228 -19.03 -14.48 -7.67
C ASN A 228 -18.94 -13.66 -6.38
N VAL A 229 -19.28 -14.23 -5.22
CA VAL A 229 -19.16 -13.55 -3.92
C VAL A 229 -17.71 -13.25 -3.59
N HIS A 230 -16.81 -14.23 -3.66
CA HIS A 230 -15.38 -14.02 -3.43
C HIS A 230 -14.76 -13.02 -4.40
N ARG A 231 -15.19 -13.05 -5.66
CA ARG A 231 -14.71 -12.13 -6.69
C ARG A 231 -15.18 -10.70 -6.44
N LEU A 232 -16.45 -10.49 -6.08
CA LEU A 232 -17.00 -9.18 -5.75
C LEU A 232 -16.38 -8.62 -4.47
N GLU A 233 -16.17 -9.46 -3.47
CA GLU A 233 -15.51 -9.08 -2.22
C GLU A 233 -14.03 -8.69 -2.46
N ALA A 234 -13.29 -9.49 -3.22
CA ALA A 234 -11.91 -9.23 -3.58
C ALA A 234 -11.76 -7.91 -4.35
N ILE A 235 -12.64 -7.64 -5.33
CA ILE A 235 -12.64 -6.38 -6.10
C ILE A 235 -13.12 -5.22 -5.21
N GLY A 236 -14.15 -5.43 -4.38
CA GLY A 236 -14.70 -4.42 -3.49
C GLY A 236 -13.69 -3.93 -2.44
N ASN A 237 -12.81 -4.80 -1.97
CA ASN A 237 -11.77 -4.49 -0.99
C ASN A 237 -10.43 -4.10 -1.63
N ALA A 238 -10.25 -4.31 -2.92
CA ALA A 238 -9.00 -4.03 -3.61
C ALA A 238 -8.60 -2.55 -3.52
N VAL A 239 -7.31 -2.32 -3.32
CA VAL A 239 -6.69 -1.01 -3.50
C VAL A 239 -6.72 -0.66 -4.98
N ASN A 240 -7.07 0.59 -5.31
CA ASN A 240 -7.01 1.06 -6.69
C ASN A 240 -5.54 1.21 -7.14
N PRO A 241 -5.07 0.44 -8.13
CA PRO A 241 -3.67 0.44 -8.52
C PRO A 241 -3.20 1.78 -9.11
N VAL A 242 -4.10 2.58 -9.71
CA VAL A 242 -3.77 3.91 -10.24
C VAL A 242 -3.48 4.88 -9.10
N VAL A 243 -4.31 4.86 -8.05
CA VAL A 243 -4.07 5.67 -6.84
C VAL A 243 -2.79 5.23 -6.14
N ALA A 244 -2.60 3.91 -6.00
CA ALA A 244 -1.36 3.36 -5.44
C ALA A 244 -0.14 3.80 -6.26
N GLY A 245 -0.20 3.70 -7.59
CA GLY A 245 0.85 4.14 -8.50
C GLY A 245 1.20 5.61 -8.35
N PHE A 246 0.19 6.48 -8.23
CA PHE A 246 0.40 7.89 -7.92
C PHE A 246 1.14 8.09 -6.59
N LEU A 247 0.76 7.36 -5.54
CA LEU A 247 1.41 7.47 -4.24
C LEU A 247 2.86 6.94 -4.24
N PHE A 248 3.13 5.87 -4.97
CA PHE A 248 4.51 5.42 -5.18
C PHE A 248 5.35 6.43 -5.96
N SER A 249 4.75 7.15 -6.93
CA SER A 249 5.47 8.24 -7.61
C SER A 249 5.79 9.39 -6.67
N CYS A 250 4.85 9.77 -5.78
CA CYS A 250 5.07 10.78 -4.76
C CYS A 250 6.24 10.41 -3.84
N ILE A 251 6.26 9.17 -3.34
CA ILE A 251 7.36 8.65 -2.51
C ILE A 251 8.69 8.74 -3.26
N LYS A 252 8.72 8.30 -4.51
CA LYS A 252 9.94 8.30 -5.32
C LYS A 252 10.46 9.70 -5.62
N GLU A 253 9.57 10.64 -5.92
CA GLU A 253 9.95 12.04 -6.11
C GLU A 253 10.49 12.67 -4.84
N PHE A 254 9.83 12.45 -3.72
CA PHE A 254 10.28 12.90 -2.41
C PHE A 254 11.66 12.34 -2.06
N ASP A 255 11.88 11.05 -2.28
CA ASP A 255 13.18 10.41 -2.07
C ASP A 255 14.30 11.02 -2.93
N ASN A 256 14.01 11.32 -4.19
CA ASN A 256 14.96 11.95 -5.10
C ASN A 256 15.32 13.40 -4.71
N GLN A 257 14.38 14.14 -4.09
CA GLN A 257 14.64 15.51 -3.59
C GLN A 257 15.56 15.51 -2.38
N LEU A 258 15.60 14.40 -1.64
CA LEU A 258 16.41 14.24 -0.43
C LEU A 258 17.81 13.63 -0.70
N ALA A 259 18.02 13.06 -1.89
CA ALA A 259 19.28 12.45 -2.29
C ALA A 259 20.34 13.50 -2.66
#